data_db6508a9574224ae08115310f622bc68
#
_entry.id   db6508a9574224ae08115310f622bc68
#
_cell.length_a   1.000
_cell.length_b   1.000
_cell.length_c   1.000
_cell.angle_alpha   90.00
_cell.angle_beta   90.00
_cell.angle_gamma   90.00
#
_symmetry.space_group_name_H-M   'P 1'
#
loop_
_entity.id
_entity.type
_entity.pdbx_description
1 polymer ?
#
loop_
_entity_poly.entity_id
_entity_poly.type
_entity_poly.pdbx_seq_one_letter_code
_entity_poly.pdbx_strand_id
1 'polypeptide(L)'
;SANNYGLWVALGTSTTTPLSTNQGYMIYYPEASKTYTFVGNLNNGVYSYTLTGHSGTGVYTFNLIPNPYPSSIVWNTSGNGWTKSAGIGGSCYIWNAENGNYSTIASSTGSYIPVGQALMVLVTNEASPALSVNNNARTHSSQAFYKSGNSTENKLVIRASSNNYADETVVAFAEEATEAFDLQTDGMKLFGLEEAPQLYTLSSGEKYSLNNLPLFQDQRNVDMNFETQFTGEVTLNLSLIHISEPTRPY
;
A
#
# COMPACT_ATOMS: atom_id res chain seq x y z
N SER A 1 -21.50 7.86 2.23
CA SER A 1 -20.34 8.77 2.31
C SER A 1 -19.56 8.64 1.02
N ALA A 2 -19.46 9.74 0.28
CA ALA A 2 -18.70 9.77 -0.96
C ALA A 2 -17.21 9.60 -0.61
N ASN A 3 -16.65 8.44 -0.93
CA ASN A 3 -15.23 8.27 -1.02
C ASN A 3 -14.76 9.16 -2.17
N ASN A 4 -14.25 10.34 -1.84
CA ASN A 4 -13.54 11.17 -2.80
C ASN A 4 -12.20 10.49 -3.13
N TYR A 5 -12.26 9.40 -3.89
CA TYR A 5 -11.09 8.96 -4.64
C TYR A 5 -10.74 10.10 -5.59
N GLY A 6 -9.53 10.64 -5.45
CA GLY A 6 -9.08 11.75 -6.26
C GLY A 6 -9.34 11.46 -7.74
N LEU A 7 -9.91 12.43 -8.43
CA LEU A 7 -10.23 12.29 -9.84
C LEU A 7 -8.92 12.08 -10.62
N TRP A 8 -8.83 10.96 -11.32
CA TRP A 8 -7.77 10.73 -12.30
C TRP A 8 -7.89 11.77 -13.40
N VAL A 9 -6.81 12.53 -13.62
CA VAL A 9 -6.75 13.51 -14.69
C VAL A 9 -6.00 12.90 -15.86
N ALA A 10 -6.67 12.79 -17.02
CA ALA A 10 -6.02 12.31 -18.22
C ALA A 10 -4.97 13.33 -18.69
N LEU A 11 -3.75 12.86 -18.99
CA LEU A 11 -2.69 13.69 -19.57
C LEU A 11 -2.98 14.13 -21.02
N GLY A 12 -4.03 13.57 -21.62
CA GLY A 12 -4.36 13.76 -23.03
C GLY A 12 -3.43 12.98 -23.97
N THR A 13 -3.54 13.25 -25.25
CA THR A 13 -2.76 12.56 -26.30
C THR A 13 -1.49 13.30 -26.71
N SER A 14 -1.11 14.36 -25.99
CA SER A 14 0.09 15.14 -26.32
C SER A 14 1.35 14.34 -26.02
N THR A 15 2.18 14.11 -27.02
CA THR A 15 3.48 13.43 -26.88
C THR A 15 4.58 14.35 -26.34
N THR A 16 4.28 15.63 -26.11
CA THR A 16 5.23 16.66 -25.68
C THR A 16 4.99 17.17 -24.27
N THR A 17 3.98 16.65 -23.55
CA THR A 17 3.74 17.04 -22.16
C THR A 17 4.88 16.52 -21.26
N PRO A 18 5.66 17.41 -20.61
CA PRO A 18 6.71 16.97 -19.71
C PRO A 18 6.12 16.22 -18.51
N LEU A 19 6.71 15.09 -18.16
CA LEU A 19 6.39 14.39 -16.93
C LEU A 19 7.09 15.05 -15.74
N SER A 20 6.37 15.28 -14.65
CA SER A 20 6.94 15.81 -13.40
C SER A 20 7.60 14.70 -12.61
N THR A 21 8.79 14.96 -12.07
CA THR A 21 9.48 14.03 -11.16
C THR A 21 8.84 13.96 -9.77
N ASN A 22 7.89 14.84 -9.47
CA ASN A 22 7.22 14.93 -8.17
C ASN A 22 5.80 14.38 -8.18
N GLN A 23 5.36 13.84 -9.32
CA GLN A 23 4.01 13.32 -9.52
C GLN A 23 4.06 11.91 -10.09
N GLY A 24 3.27 10.99 -9.54
CA GLY A 24 3.09 9.65 -10.09
C GLY A 24 2.11 9.65 -11.26
N TYR A 25 2.29 8.68 -12.14
CA TYR A 25 1.44 8.47 -13.31
C TYR A 25 1.00 7.03 -13.39
N MET A 26 -0.25 6.80 -13.81
CA MET A 26 -0.74 5.48 -14.16
C MET A 26 -0.82 5.37 -15.67
N ILE A 27 -0.27 4.29 -16.22
CA ILE A 27 -0.29 4.01 -17.65
C ILE A 27 -1.16 2.77 -17.87
N TYR A 28 -2.19 2.91 -18.72
CA TYR A 28 -2.93 1.77 -19.22
C TYR A 28 -2.43 1.44 -20.64
N TYR A 29 -2.08 0.18 -20.85
CA TYR A 29 -1.65 -0.31 -22.16
C TYR A 29 -2.34 -1.66 -22.45
N PRO A 30 -3.15 -1.75 -23.50
CA PRO A 30 -3.99 -2.92 -23.76
C PRO A 30 -3.25 -4.11 -24.40
N GLU A 31 -1.99 -3.94 -24.83
CA GLU A 31 -1.21 -4.99 -25.47
C GLU A 31 -0.33 -5.76 -24.46
N ALA A 32 0.06 -6.98 -24.79
CA ALA A 32 0.74 -7.89 -23.87
C ALA A 32 2.12 -7.41 -23.40
N SER A 33 2.80 -6.53 -24.16
CA SER A 33 4.07 -5.94 -23.72
C SER A 33 4.36 -4.62 -24.44
N LYS A 34 4.92 -3.67 -23.71
CA LYS A 34 5.42 -2.39 -24.23
C LYS A 34 6.71 -2.01 -23.53
N THR A 35 7.70 -1.60 -24.31
CA THR A 35 8.91 -0.99 -23.77
C THR A 35 8.72 0.53 -23.75
N TYR A 36 8.86 1.12 -22.59
CA TYR A 36 8.92 2.57 -22.40
C TYR A 36 10.38 2.99 -22.21
N THR A 37 10.81 3.96 -22.98
CA THR A 37 12.18 4.51 -22.89
C THR A 37 12.12 5.90 -22.30
N PHE A 38 12.84 6.09 -21.19
CA PHE A 38 13.02 7.39 -20.57
C PHE A 38 14.44 7.87 -20.85
N VAL A 39 14.56 9.12 -21.31
CA VAL A 39 15.85 9.76 -21.64
C VAL A 39 16.01 11.00 -20.76
N GLY A 40 17.15 11.12 -20.08
CA GLY A 40 17.43 12.24 -19.20
C GLY A 40 18.63 11.97 -18.29
N ASN A 41 18.88 12.92 -17.40
CA ASN A 41 19.88 12.74 -16.34
C ASN A 41 19.32 11.86 -15.22
N LEU A 42 20.19 11.07 -14.60
CA LEU A 42 19.82 10.25 -13.44
C LEU A 42 19.52 11.15 -12.24
N ASN A 43 18.35 10.97 -11.68
CA ASN A 43 17.91 11.71 -10.50
C ASN A 43 18.74 11.37 -9.27
N ASN A 44 19.06 12.40 -8.48
CA ASN A 44 19.92 12.34 -7.29
C ASN A 44 19.49 13.43 -6.29
N GLY A 45 19.79 13.25 -5.01
CA GLY A 45 19.54 14.24 -3.97
C GLY A 45 18.16 14.12 -3.30
N VAL A 46 17.60 15.23 -2.86
CA VAL A 46 16.33 15.29 -2.15
C VAL A 46 15.19 15.60 -3.11
N TYR A 47 14.08 14.87 -2.98
CA TYR A 47 12.84 15.13 -3.70
C TYR A 47 11.71 15.39 -2.71
N SER A 48 11.04 16.54 -2.85
CA SER A 48 9.83 16.88 -2.10
C SER A 48 8.61 16.72 -2.99
N TYR A 49 7.57 16.08 -2.47
CA TYR A 49 6.33 15.82 -3.20
C TYR A 49 5.29 16.90 -2.88
N THR A 50 4.53 17.26 -3.91
CA THR A 50 3.33 18.10 -3.70
C THR A 50 2.15 17.19 -3.45
N LEU A 51 1.63 17.20 -2.22
CA LEU A 51 0.51 16.37 -1.81
C LEU A 51 -0.75 17.21 -1.61
N THR A 52 -1.88 16.59 -1.90
CA THR A 52 -3.18 17.11 -1.50
C THR A 52 -3.49 16.60 -0.11
N GLY A 53 -3.73 17.54 0.80
CA GLY A 53 -4.15 17.26 2.16
C GLY A 53 -5.60 17.68 2.42
N HIS A 54 -6.10 17.37 3.60
CA HIS A 54 -7.42 17.78 4.06
C HIS A 54 -7.44 17.92 5.59
N SER A 55 -8.00 19.02 6.09
CA SER A 55 -8.27 19.18 7.51
C SER A 55 -9.65 18.57 7.84
N GLY A 56 -9.69 17.63 8.75
CA GLY A 56 -10.92 16.99 9.22
C GLY A 56 -10.74 15.51 9.53
N THR A 57 -11.35 15.09 10.63
CA THR A 57 -11.32 13.69 11.08
C THR A 57 -12.13 12.80 10.13
N GLY A 58 -11.62 11.62 9.77
CA GLY A 58 -12.31 10.65 8.93
C GLY A 58 -12.29 11.00 7.43
N VAL A 59 -11.51 12.00 7.02
CA VAL A 59 -11.26 12.29 5.60
C VAL A 59 -9.90 11.76 5.21
N TYR A 60 -9.90 10.89 4.22
CA TYR A 60 -8.73 10.21 3.70
C TYR A 60 -8.44 10.67 2.28
N THR A 61 -7.20 11.12 2.03
CA THR A 61 -6.75 11.53 0.70
C THR A 61 -5.58 10.67 0.27
N PHE A 62 -5.72 10.00 -0.87
CA PHE A 62 -4.63 9.23 -1.47
C PHE A 62 -3.89 10.06 -2.51
N ASN A 63 -2.57 10.06 -2.42
CA ASN A 63 -1.69 10.78 -3.33
C ASN A 63 -0.76 9.79 -4.05
N LEU A 64 -0.70 9.87 -5.37
CA LEU A 64 0.20 9.04 -6.17
C LEU A 64 1.54 9.76 -6.34
N ILE A 65 2.60 9.17 -5.79
CA ILE A 65 3.96 9.70 -5.88
C ILE A 65 4.89 8.71 -6.60
N PRO A 66 5.91 9.15 -7.34
CA PRO A 66 6.86 8.26 -8.00
C PRO A 66 8.00 7.85 -7.09
N ASN A 67 8.66 6.72 -7.39
CA ASN A 67 10.06 6.54 -7.03
C ASN A 67 10.91 7.44 -7.95
N PRO A 68 11.59 8.47 -7.43
CA PRO A 68 12.30 9.43 -8.30
C PRO A 68 13.68 8.94 -8.75
N TYR A 69 14.19 7.84 -8.17
CA TYR A 69 15.57 7.41 -8.38
C TYR A 69 15.71 6.29 -9.40
N PRO A 70 16.90 6.18 -10.02
CA PRO A 70 17.24 5.06 -10.89
C PRO A 70 17.67 3.80 -10.10
N SER A 71 17.10 3.60 -8.94
CA SER A 71 17.30 2.45 -8.05
C SER A 71 16.02 2.14 -7.31
N SER A 72 15.90 0.94 -6.76
CA SER A 72 14.84 0.65 -5.79
C SER A 72 15.00 1.53 -4.54
N ILE A 73 13.89 1.80 -3.87
CA ILE A 73 13.85 2.50 -2.58
C ILE A 73 13.09 1.66 -1.56
N VAL A 74 13.40 1.86 -0.28
CA VAL A 74 12.67 1.24 0.83
C VAL A 74 11.63 2.22 1.33
N TRP A 75 10.38 1.75 1.50
CA TRP A 75 9.37 2.50 2.23
C TRP A 75 9.55 2.28 3.72
N ASN A 76 9.78 3.36 4.45
CA ASN A 76 9.94 3.29 5.91
C ASN A 76 9.30 4.51 6.59
N THR A 77 8.73 4.29 7.78
CA THR A 77 8.15 5.37 8.58
C THR A 77 9.18 6.14 9.38
N SER A 78 10.33 5.56 9.69
CA SER A 78 11.33 6.19 10.56
C SER A 78 12.72 6.18 9.93
N GLY A 79 13.17 7.33 9.44
CA GLY A 79 14.58 7.66 9.30
C GLY A 79 15.31 7.21 8.04
N ASN A 80 14.89 6.22 7.30
CA ASN A 80 15.62 5.71 6.12
C ASN A 80 15.41 6.58 4.88
N GLY A 81 15.82 7.84 4.98
CA GLY A 81 15.77 8.75 3.85
C GLY A 81 14.41 9.39 3.61
N TRP A 82 13.38 9.07 4.36
CA TRP A 82 12.06 9.68 4.29
C TRP A 82 11.86 10.71 5.40
N THR A 83 11.25 11.83 5.06
CA THR A 83 10.72 12.83 6.00
C THR A 83 9.23 12.97 5.74
N LYS A 84 8.40 12.68 6.75
CA LYS A 84 6.95 12.67 6.67
C LYS A 84 6.35 13.52 7.77
N SER A 85 5.33 14.32 7.45
CA SER A 85 4.49 14.95 8.46
C SER A 85 3.55 13.94 9.11
N ALA A 86 2.96 14.31 10.26
CA ALA A 86 2.22 13.40 11.12
C ALA A 86 0.95 12.81 10.48
N GLY A 87 0.32 13.54 9.55
CA GLY A 87 -0.88 13.09 8.84
C GLY A 87 -0.63 12.11 7.71
N ILE A 88 0.63 11.71 7.45
CA ILE A 88 0.95 10.74 6.40
C ILE A 88 1.02 9.32 6.96
N GLY A 89 0.31 8.41 6.34
CA GLY A 89 0.20 7.01 6.74
C GLY A 89 1.53 6.25 6.76
N GLY A 90 1.60 5.25 7.63
CA GLY A 90 2.72 4.32 7.71
C GLY A 90 2.75 3.34 6.54
N SER A 91 1.60 2.94 6.03
CA SER A 91 1.49 2.06 4.86
C SER A 91 1.49 2.85 3.56
N CYS A 92 2.04 2.24 2.49
CA CYS A 92 1.85 2.70 1.11
C CYS A 92 1.26 1.57 0.25
N TYR A 93 0.80 1.93 -0.96
CA TYR A 93 0.07 0.99 -1.81
C TYR A 93 0.62 1.04 -3.23
N ILE A 94 0.84 -0.12 -3.81
CA ILE A 94 1.35 -0.27 -5.16
C ILE A 94 0.32 -1.00 -6.01
N TRP A 95 0.03 -0.49 -7.19
CA TRP A 95 -0.80 -1.18 -8.17
C TRP A 95 -0.11 -2.47 -8.65
N ASN A 96 -0.80 -3.59 -8.49
CA ASN A 96 -0.39 -4.89 -8.99
C ASN A 96 -1.29 -5.30 -10.15
N ALA A 97 -0.80 -5.17 -11.37
CA ALA A 97 -1.56 -5.47 -12.57
C ALA A 97 -1.91 -6.97 -12.71
N GLU A 98 -1.07 -7.88 -12.18
CA GLU A 98 -1.33 -9.32 -12.21
C GLU A 98 -2.48 -9.71 -11.29
N ASN A 99 -2.60 -9.03 -10.15
CA ASN A 99 -3.67 -9.28 -9.20
C ASN A 99 -4.93 -8.45 -9.48
N GLY A 100 -4.84 -7.42 -10.33
CA GLY A 100 -5.93 -6.47 -10.56
C GLY A 100 -6.26 -5.62 -9.32
N ASN A 101 -5.34 -5.51 -8.38
CA ASN A 101 -5.53 -4.88 -7.08
C ASN A 101 -4.32 -4.07 -6.63
N TYR A 102 -4.49 -3.31 -5.54
CA TYR A 102 -3.39 -2.66 -4.84
C TYR A 102 -2.79 -3.61 -3.80
N SER A 103 -1.46 -3.73 -3.80
CA SER A 103 -0.71 -4.39 -2.72
C SER A 103 -0.35 -3.37 -1.65
N THR A 104 -0.69 -3.66 -0.41
CA THR A 104 -0.36 -2.83 0.75
C THR A 104 1.04 -3.17 1.25
N ILE A 105 1.87 -2.15 1.43
CA ILE A 105 3.22 -2.25 1.95
C ILE A 105 3.26 -1.53 3.29
N ALA A 106 3.40 -2.30 4.37
CA ALA A 106 3.64 -1.74 5.69
C ALA A 106 5.06 -1.18 5.82
N SER A 107 5.22 -0.15 6.63
CA SER A 107 6.53 0.43 6.92
C SER A 107 7.51 -0.53 7.61
N SER A 108 6.99 -1.47 8.38
CA SER A 108 7.77 -2.47 9.14
C SER A 108 8.37 -3.57 8.26
N THR A 109 7.89 -3.77 7.04
CA THR A 109 8.24 -4.95 6.23
C THR A 109 9.56 -4.85 5.48
N GLY A 110 10.20 -3.68 5.43
CA GLY A 110 11.41 -3.47 4.63
C GLY A 110 11.22 -3.72 3.14
N SER A 111 9.99 -3.60 2.65
CA SER A 111 9.64 -3.87 1.26
C SER A 111 10.18 -2.78 0.32
N TYR A 112 10.56 -3.21 -0.86
CA TYR A 112 11.21 -2.36 -1.84
C TYR A 112 10.21 -1.88 -2.89
N ILE A 113 10.37 -0.61 -3.29
CA ILE A 113 9.63 0.00 -4.40
C ILE A 113 10.59 0.05 -5.59
N PRO A 114 10.31 -0.69 -6.65
CA PRO A 114 11.19 -0.76 -7.83
C PRO A 114 11.39 0.57 -8.53
N VAL A 115 12.39 0.61 -9.42
CA VAL A 115 12.60 1.73 -10.35
C VAL A 115 11.38 1.93 -11.24
N GLY A 116 10.97 3.19 -11.40
CA GLY A 116 9.83 3.54 -12.26
C GLY A 116 8.47 3.19 -11.68
N GLN A 117 8.40 2.68 -10.46
CA GLN A 117 7.15 2.39 -9.77
C GLN A 117 6.62 3.63 -9.07
N ALA A 118 5.34 3.91 -9.23
CA ALA A 118 4.60 4.86 -8.41
C ALA A 118 3.89 4.14 -7.26
N LEU A 119 3.67 4.87 -6.16
CA LEU A 119 3.01 4.38 -4.95
C LEU A 119 1.98 5.37 -4.46
N MET A 120 0.86 4.87 -3.94
CA MET A 120 -0.13 5.68 -3.24
C MET A 120 0.26 5.85 -1.78
N VAL A 121 0.17 7.06 -1.27
CA VAL A 121 0.32 7.39 0.16
C VAL A 121 -0.97 7.99 0.69
N LEU A 122 -1.34 7.60 1.89
CA LEU A 122 -2.51 8.09 2.58
C LEU A 122 -2.16 9.36 3.36
N VAL A 123 -3.01 10.38 3.24
CA VAL A 123 -2.98 11.59 4.09
C VAL A 123 -4.33 11.73 4.78
N THR A 124 -4.32 12.01 6.07
CA THR A 124 -5.52 12.30 6.86
C THR A 124 -5.28 13.39 7.87
N ASN A 125 -6.31 14.19 8.15
CA ASN A 125 -6.31 15.25 9.16
C ASN A 125 -5.12 16.23 9.08
N GLU A 126 -4.63 16.51 7.87
CA GLU A 126 -3.54 17.45 7.64
C GLU A 126 -3.78 18.24 6.35
N ALA A 127 -3.96 19.57 6.46
CA ALA A 127 -4.26 20.43 5.32
C ALA A 127 -3.03 20.69 4.42
N SER A 128 -1.83 20.63 5.00
CA SER A 128 -0.56 20.92 4.31
C SER A 128 0.47 19.83 4.58
N PRO A 129 0.24 18.62 4.07
CA PRO A 129 1.14 17.49 4.30
C PRO A 129 2.50 17.72 3.65
N ALA A 130 3.55 17.32 4.34
CA ALA A 130 4.93 17.41 3.85
C ALA A 130 5.54 15.99 3.75
N LEU A 131 6.02 15.65 2.55
CA LEU A 131 6.70 14.40 2.28
C LEU A 131 7.92 14.65 1.41
N SER A 132 9.05 14.13 1.83
CA SER A 132 10.27 14.13 1.03
C SER A 132 11.05 12.84 1.18
N VAL A 133 11.88 12.56 0.18
CA VAL A 133 12.79 11.41 0.15
C VAL A 133 14.18 11.85 -0.27
N ASN A 134 15.22 11.23 0.30
CA ASN A 134 16.60 11.46 -0.06
C ASN A 134 17.33 10.15 -0.40
N ASN A 135 18.59 10.25 -0.79
CA ASN A 135 19.39 9.09 -1.23
C ASN A 135 19.49 7.94 -0.22
N ASN A 136 19.27 8.18 1.08
CA ASN A 136 19.34 7.12 2.09
C ASN A 136 18.20 6.11 1.97
N ALA A 137 17.13 6.44 1.27
CA ALA A 137 16.06 5.49 0.96
C ALA A 137 16.44 4.49 -0.14
N ARG A 138 17.49 4.75 -0.90
CA ARG A 138 17.92 3.90 -2.03
C ARG A 138 18.52 2.60 -1.56
N THR A 139 18.26 1.55 -2.31
CA THR A 139 18.82 0.22 -2.06
C THR A 139 19.25 -0.43 -3.36
N HIS A 140 20.26 -1.32 -3.26
CA HIS A 140 20.72 -2.17 -4.36
C HIS A 140 20.08 -3.55 -4.36
N SER A 141 19.13 -3.80 -3.45
CA SER A 141 18.39 -5.06 -3.42
C SER A 141 17.60 -5.26 -4.71
N SER A 142 17.90 -6.31 -5.44
CA SER A 142 17.14 -6.77 -6.58
C SER A 142 16.03 -7.68 -6.06
N GLN A 143 14.92 -7.12 -5.62
CA GLN A 143 13.73 -7.95 -5.41
C GLN A 143 12.90 -7.98 -6.69
N ALA A 144 12.50 -9.20 -7.08
CA ALA A 144 11.41 -9.35 -8.03
C ALA A 144 10.17 -8.61 -7.51
N PHE A 145 9.44 -7.99 -8.41
CA PHE A 145 8.15 -7.37 -8.12
C PHE A 145 7.36 -8.28 -7.16
N TYR A 146 6.92 -7.75 -6.02
CA TYR A 146 5.97 -8.37 -5.09
C TYR A 146 6.44 -9.64 -4.34
N LYS A 147 7.28 -9.45 -3.33
CA LYS A 147 7.31 -10.36 -2.17
C LYS A 147 7.03 -9.57 -0.92
N SER A 148 5.98 -9.96 -0.19
CA SER A 148 5.78 -9.51 1.19
C SER A 148 7.03 -9.88 1.99
N GLY A 149 7.62 -8.91 2.70
CA GLY A 149 8.81 -9.14 3.52
C GLY A 149 8.54 -10.16 4.62
N ASN A 150 9.57 -10.95 4.95
CA ASN A 150 9.55 -11.82 6.12
C ASN A 150 9.60 -10.96 7.39
N SER A 151 8.45 -10.64 7.98
CA SER A 151 8.38 -10.21 9.37
C SER A 151 8.09 -11.42 10.24
N THR A 152 8.76 -11.50 11.40
CA THR A 152 8.56 -12.53 12.43
C THR A 152 7.33 -12.23 13.31
N GLU A 153 6.38 -11.47 12.82
CA GLU A 153 5.20 -11.01 13.56
C GLU A 153 4.09 -12.06 13.52
N ASN A 154 3.33 -12.14 14.60
CA ASN A 154 2.10 -12.93 14.68
C ASN A 154 1.08 -12.38 13.70
N LYS A 155 0.91 -13.01 12.56
CA LYS A 155 -0.01 -12.56 11.53
C LYS A 155 -0.72 -13.69 10.81
N LEU A 156 -1.95 -13.40 10.44
CA LEU A 156 -2.78 -14.19 9.54
C LEU A 156 -2.85 -13.49 8.20
N VAL A 157 -2.44 -14.17 7.15
CA VAL A 157 -2.58 -13.71 5.77
C VAL A 157 -3.68 -14.51 5.11
N ILE A 158 -4.67 -13.82 4.57
CA ILE A 158 -5.79 -14.42 3.86
C ILE A 158 -5.75 -13.91 2.42
N ARG A 159 -5.72 -14.85 1.48
CA ARG A 159 -5.68 -14.55 0.05
C ARG A 159 -6.91 -15.12 -0.65
N ALA A 160 -7.60 -14.29 -1.41
CA ALA A 160 -8.64 -14.70 -2.35
C ALA A 160 -8.09 -14.70 -3.77
N SER A 161 -8.38 -15.73 -4.54
CA SER A 161 -8.02 -15.80 -5.97
C SER A 161 -9.17 -16.31 -6.80
N SER A 162 -9.39 -15.68 -7.95
CA SER A 162 -10.41 -16.04 -8.93
C SER A 162 -9.89 -15.75 -10.33
N ASN A 163 -10.13 -16.65 -11.29
CA ASN A 163 -9.70 -16.45 -12.67
C ASN A 163 -8.20 -16.07 -12.73
N ASN A 164 -7.89 -14.84 -13.16
CA ASN A 164 -6.52 -14.35 -13.28
C ASN A 164 -6.15 -13.33 -12.18
N TYR A 165 -7.09 -13.00 -11.28
CA TYR A 165 -6.92 -11.96 -10.28
C TYR A 165 -6.86 -12.51 -8.87
N ALA A 166 -6.29 -11.71 -7.97
CA ALA A 166 -6.21 -12.05 -6.56
C ALA A 166 -6.25 -10.81 -5.68
N ASP A 167 -6.55 -11.03 -4.41
CA ASP A 167 -6.42 -10.02 -3.37
C ASP A 167 -5.93 -10.65 -2.07
N GLU A 168 -5.41 -9.82 -1.19
CA GLU A 168 -4.87 -10.27 0.10
C GLU A 168 -5.25 -9.28 1.20
N THR A 169 -5.65 -9.81 2.34
CA THR A 169 -5.78 -9.03 3.57
C THR A 169 -4.93 -9.66 4.68
N VAL A 170 -4.35 -8.82 5.51
CA VAL A 170 -3.48 -9.23 6.61
C VAL A 170 -4.07 -8.77 7.93
N VAL A 171 -4.17 -9.68 8.88
CA VAL A 171 -4.43 -9.39 10.29
C VAL A 171 -3.14 -9.65 11.06
N ALA A 172 -2.61 -8.64 11.69
CA ALA A 172 -1.43 -8.75 12.55
C ALA A 172 -1.81 -8.45 14.00
N PHE A 173 -1.03 -8.98 14.96
CA PHE A 173 -1.28 -8.79 16.38
C PHE A 173 -0.02 -8.25 17.04
N ALA A 174 -0.16 -7.11 17.75
CA ALA A 174 0.92 -6.45 18.44
C ALA A 174 0.48 -5.87 19.80
N GLU A 175 1.41 -5.73 20.73
CA GLU A 175 1.13 -5.20 22.08
C GLU A 175 0.63 -3.75 22.04
N GLU A 176 1.20 -2.94 21.17
CA GLU A 176 0.90 -1.50 21.06
C GLU A 176 -0.28 -1.19 20.12
N ALA A 177 -0.88 -2.21 19.47
CA ALA A 177 -2.00 -2.02 18.55
C ALA A 177 -3.30 -1.70 19.28
N THR A 178 -4.24 -1.07 18.57
CA THR A 178 -5.57 -0.71 19.09
C THR A 178 -6.68 -1.30 18.23
N GLU A 179 -7.93 -1.19 18.69
CA GLU A 179 -9.13 -1.58 17.92
C GLU A 179 -9.53 -0.52 16.88
N ALA A 180 -9.08 0.71 17.08
CA ALA A 180 -9.35 1.82 16.19
C ALA A 180 -8.28 1.91 15.10
N PHE A 181 -8.60 2.62 14.02
CA PHE A 181 -7.64 2.88 12.95
C PHE A 181 -6.39 3.59 13.46
N ASP A 182 -5.23 2.96 13.30
CA ASP A 182 -3.92 3.55 13.55
C ASP A 182 -3.25 3.89 12.21
N LEU A 183 -3.10 5.19 11.96
CA LEU A 183 -2.52 5.70 10.72
C LEU A 183 -1.11 5.17 10.43
N GLN A 184 -0.33 4.82 11.46
CA GLN A 184 1.06 4.43 11.30
C GLN A 184 1.24 2.93 11.09
N THR A 185 0.31 2.11 11.53
CA THR A 185 0.44 0.65 11.51
C THR A 185 -0.57 -0.05 10.63
N ASP A 186 -1.77 0.54 10.45
CA ASP A 186 -2.81 -0.05 9.63
C ASP A 186 -2.68 0.33 8.15
N GLY A 187 -3.34 -0.43 7.31
CA GLY A 187 -3.50 -0.16 5.89
C GLY A 187 -4.96 -0.20 5.48
N MET A 188 -5.50 0.93 5.04
CA MET A 188 -6.86 0.97 4.50
C MET A 188 -6.98 0.18 3.20
N LYS A 189 -8.14 -0.40 2.95
CA LYS A 189 -8.41 -1.09 1.69
C LYS A 189 -8.53 -0.09 0.53
N LEU A 190 -7.64 -0.21 -0.45
CA LEU A 190 -7.83 0.37 -1.78
C LEU A 190 -8.42 -0.70 -2.70
N PHE A 191 -9.52 -0.35 -3.35
CA PHE A 191 -10.23 -1.25 -4.28
C PHE A 191 -9.54 -1.24 -5.65
N GLY A 192 -9.40 -2.43 -6.22
CA GLY A 192 -8.85 -2.65 -7.56
C GLY A 192 -9.92 -2.71 -8.64
N LEU A 193 -9.74 -3.64 -9.59
CA LEU A 193 -10.71 -3.91 -10.65
C LEU A 193 -11.97 -4.56 -10.07
N GLU A 194 -13.13 -4.24 -10.63
CA GLU A 194 -14.42 -4.78 -10.17
C GLU A 194 -14.54 -6.30 -10.36
N GLU A 195 -13.85 -6.85 -11.35
CA GLU A 195 -13.79 -8.28 -11.62
C GLU A 195 -12.80 -9.02 -10.70
N ALA A 196 -11.88 -8.29 -10.08
CA ALA A 196 -10.95 -8.89 -9.13
C ALA A 196 -11.62 -9.14 -7.78
N PRO A 197 -11.19 -10.17 -7.03
CA PRO A 197 -11.58 -10.32 -5.64
C PRO A 197 -11.21 -9.06 -4.85
N GLN A 198 -12.09 -8.60 -3.98
CA GLN A 198 -11.83 -7.51 -3.05
C GLN A 198 -12.01 -8.05 -1.64
N LEU A 199 -10.89 -8.33 -0.95
CA LEU A 199 -10.86 -8.93 0.37
C LEU A 199 -10.39 -7.90 1.40
N TYR A 200 -11.10 -7.78 2.52
CA TYR A 200 -10.74 -6.82 3.55
C TYR A 200 -11.35 -7.20 4.90
N THR A 201 -10.74 -6.75 5.98
CA THR A 201 -11.33 -6.82 7.31
C THR A 201 -12.08 -5.54 7.63
N LEU A 202 -13.03 -5.64 8.57
CA LEU A 202 -13.85 -4.53 9.04
C LEU A 202 -13.56 -4.28 10.52
N SER A 203 -13.32 -3.03 10.88
CA SER A 203 -13.28 -2.58 12.26
C SER A 203 -13.78 -1.14 12.34
N SER A 204 -14.64 -0.84 13.30
CA SER A 204 -15.18 0.50 13.55
C SER A 204 -15.76 1.22 12.31
N GLY A 205 -16.26 0.44 11.33
CA GLY A 205 -16.82 0.96 10.08
C GLY A 205 -15.83 1.24 8.97
N GLU A 206 -14.54 1.03 9.21
CA GLU A 206 -13.47 1.17 8.23
C GLU A 206 -13.07 -0.19 7.63
N LYS A 207 -12.55 -0.16 6.39
CA LYS A 207 -12.13 -1.33 5.61
C LYS A 207 -10.60 -1.39 5.56
N TYR A 208 -10.02 -2.54 5.92
CA TYR A 208 -8.57 -2.71 6.03
C TYR A 208 -8.05 -3.80 5.10
N SER A 209 -6.96 -3.52 4.41
CA SER A 209 -6.10 -4.52 3.77
C SER A 209 -5.00 -5.01 4.70
N LEU A 210 -4.63 -4.20 5.69
CA LEU A 210 -3.75 -4.55 6.81
C LEU A 210 -4.37 -4.02 8.10
N ASN A 211 -4.71 -4.90 9.01
CA ASN A 211 -5.35 -4.58 10.27
C ASN A 211 -4.47 -5.07 11.43
N ASN A 212 -3.87 -4.15 12.17
CA ASN A 212 -3.11 -4.45 13.37
C ASN A 212 -4.00 -4.36 14.58
N LEU A 213 -4.12 -5.45 15.30
CA LEU A 213 -5.03 -5.62 16.43
C LEU A 213 -4.25 -5.90 17.71
N PRO A 214 -4.79 -5.57 18.88
CA PRO A 214 -4.18 -5.93 20.16
C PRO A 214 -4.00 -7.43 20.31
N LEU A 215 -2.98 -7.83 21.05
CA LEU A 215 -2.83 -9.23 21.49
C LEU A 215 -4.06 -9.68 22.26
N PHE A 216 -4.41 -10.95 22.13
CA PHE A 216 -5.53 -11.58 22.82
C PHE A 216 -5.08 -12.86 23.53
N GLN A 217 -5.82 -13.28 24.56
CA GLN A 217 -5.42 -14.43 25.38
C GLN A 217 -6.18 -15.71 25.04
N ASP A 218 -7.46 -15.61 24.59
CA ASP A 218 -8.28 -16.80 24.36
C ASP A 218 -8.75 -16.93 22.91
N GLN A 219 -9.78 -16.21 22.55
CA GLN A 219 -10.41 -16.25 21.23
C GLN A 219 -10.76 -14.84 20.76
N ARG A 220 -10.53 -14.58 19.47
CA ARG A 220 -10.90 -13.32 18.84
C ARG A 220 -11.62 -13.57 17.54
N ASN A 221 -12.72 -12.85 17.34
CA ASN A 221 -13.41 -12.77 16.06
C ASN A 221 -12.96 -11.52 15.32
N VAL A 222 -12.66 -11.67 14.04
CA VAL A 222 -12.33 -10.56 13.14
C VAL A 222 -13.31 -10.60 11.97
N ASP A 223 -14.08 -9.55 11.81
CA ASP A 223 -15.03 -9.45 10.70
C ASP A 223 -14.30 -9.26 9.39
N MET A 224 -14.65 -10.04 8.39
CA MET A 224 -14.05 -10.01 7.06
C MET A 224 -15.14 -9.97 6.00
N ASN A 225 -14.93 -9.17 4.97
CA ASN A 225 -15.82 -9.09 3.81
C ASN A 225 -15.08 -9.44 2.53
N PHE A 226 -15.88 -9.90 1.58
CA PHE A 226 -15.46 -10.26 0.24
C PHE A 226 -16.44 -9.68 -0.79
N GLU A 227 -15.91 -9.00 -1.80
CA GLU A 227 -16.70 -8.45 -2.90
C GLU A 227 -16.04 -8.81 -4.24
N THR A 228 -16.83 -9.09 -5.29
CA THR A 228 -16.37 -9.24 -6.67
C THR A 228 -17.56 -9.19 -7.62
N GLN A 229 -17.37 -8.69 -8.84
CA GLN A 229 -18.33 -8.85 -9.93
C GLN A 229 -18.09 -10.13 -10.75
N PHE A 230 -17.01 -10.85 -10.48
CA PHE A 230 -16.73 -12.11 -11.13
C PHE A 230 -17.75 -13.18 -10.73
N THR A 231 -18.29 -13.90 -11.74
CA THR A 231 -19.18 -15.04 -11.54
C THR A 231 -18.42 -16.31 -11.81
N GLY A 232 -18.00 -17.02 -10.76
CA GLY A 232 -17.22 -18.24 -10.87
C GLY A 232 -16.67 -18.70 -9.52
N GLU A 233 -15.76 -19.65 -9.56
CA GLU A 233 -15.12 -20.18 -8.37
C GLU A 233 -14.07 -19.22 -7.84
N VAL A 234 -14.09 -19.00 -6.52
CA VAL A 234 -13.09 -18.23 -5.78
C VAL A 234 -12.44 -19.12 -4.73
N THR A 235 -11.12 -19.18 -4.75
CA THR A 235 -10.34 -19.93 -3.78
C THR A 235 -9.85 -19.02 -2.67
N LEU A 236 -10.10 -19.40 -1.42
CA LEU A 236 -9.55 -18.72 -0.23
C LEU A 236 -8.41 -19.57 0.34
N ASN A 237 -7.25 -18.95 0.52
CA ASN A 237 -6.08 -19.55 1.16
C ASN A 237 -5.75 -18.77 2.44
N LEU A 238 -5.56 -19.50 3.53
CA LEU A 238 -5.15 -18.94 4.81
C LEU A 238 -3.71 -19.38 5.11
N SER A 239 -2.86 -18.41 5.49
CA SER A 239 -1.48 -18.65 5.92
C SER A 239 -1.28 -18.02 7.29
N LEU A 240 -0.91 -18.85 8.27
CA LEU A 240 -0.54 -18.44 9.62
C LEU A 240 0.99 -18.31 9.67
N ILE A 241 1.48 -17.13 10.00
CA ILE A 241 2.92 -16.87 10.14
C ILE A 241 3.17 -16.56 11.62
N HIS A 242 3.82 -17.51 12.31
CA HIS A 242 4.22 -17.43 13.73
C HIS A 242 3.15 -16.90 14.70
N ILE A 243 2.16 -17.71 14.99
CA ILE A 243 1.43 -17.59 16.24
C ILE A 243 2.17 -18.50 17.24
N SER A 244 3.02 -17.94 18.09
CA SER A 244 3.59 -18.67 19.21
C SER A 244 2.46 -19.00 20.17
N GLU A 245 2.25 -20.30 20.45
CA GLU A 245 1.37 -20.68 21.56
C GLU A 245 1.89 -20.02 22.84
N PRO A 246 1.00 -19.42 23.66
CA PRO A 246 1.40 -18.95 24.97
C PRO A 246 1.94 -20.14 25.76
N THR A 247 3.21 -20.08 26.17
CA THR A 247 3.80 -21.04 27.07
C THR A 247 2.97 -21.07 28.35
N ARG A 248 2.21 -22.15 28.58
CA ARG A 248 1.54 -22.38 29.87
C ARG A 248 2.63 -22.46 30.91
N PRO A 249 2.64 -21.62 31.94
CA PRO A 249 3.48 -21.87 33.12
C PRO A 249 2.98 -23.14 33.82
N TYR A 250 3.89 -24.06 34.05
CA TYR A 250 3.64 -25.23 34.88
C TYR A 250 3.46 -24.83 36.33
#